data_cd5529204f9655ba054febbdb47fb4d6
#
_entry.id   cd5529204f9655ba054febbdb47fb4d6
#
_cell.length_a   1.000
_cell.length_b   1.000
_cell.length_c   1.000
_cell.angle_alpha   90.00
_cell.angle_beta   90.00
_cell.angle_gamma   90.00
#
_symmetry.space_group_name_H-M   'P 1'
#
loop_
_entity.id
_entity.type
_entity.pdbx_description
1 polymer ?
#
loop_
_entity_poly.entity_id
_entity_poly.type
_entity_poly.pdbx_seq_one_letter_code
_entity_poly.pdbx_strand_id
1 'polypeptide(L)'
;MLSRQLLRTSARALRSASATMIPSPAATATALLHTQPPMATLPNKDKRVHAPPPGAFARTDDSITVEYPEEGELPSSAPVTGRGGLHMKRTLASFSLEGKVGVVTGGARGLGLVMGQGMVISGANLAIVDMNKEEAEKQAVKLVEVFRRENPGSSRVPKVTAHYADVSDADSVQSCIAEIIKEHGQVDNLVTSAGFTENYNAVDYPIDRMRKLWAVNVDGTYLFAVAIAKHLMERKAQGSMVFIGSMSGSIVNVPQPQAPYNSAKAAVRHMAASLAVEWAHAGIRVNCISPGYMLTALTEKILNDNPDLKKQWTSLIPQGKMGQPVDLMGPVTFLLSDASQYVTGADLRVDGGYTVT
;
A
#
# COMPACT_ATOMS: atom_id res chain seq x y z
N MET A 1 9.81 36.70 -54.63
CA MET A 1 11.14 37.06 -55.15
C MET A 1 12.12 36.35 -54.27
N LEU A 2 12.63 35.24 -54.75
CA LEU A 2 14.02 34.93 -55.09
C LEU A 2 14.94 34.92 -53.88
N SER A 3 15.78 33.94 -53.60
CA SER A 3 16.27 32.71 -54.27
C SER A 3 17.20 32.02 -53.25
N ARG A 4 17.13 30.76 -53.07
CA ARG A 4 17.99 29.64 -53.50
C ARG A 4 19.47 30.02 -53.76
N GLN A 5 20.34 29.26 -53.13
CA GLN A 5 21.59 28.65 -53.65
C GLN A 5 22.62 28.52 -52.51
N LEU A 6 23.53 27.58 -52.40
CA LEU A 6 23.84 26.31 -53.03
C LEU A 6 24.96 25.63 -52.19
N LEU A 7 24.91 24.35 -52.16
CA LEU A 7 25.97 23.37 -51.89
C LEU A 7 27.36 23.75 -52.43
N ARG A 8 28.44 23.33 -51.73
CA ARG A 8 29.58 22.58 -52.31
C ARG A 8 30.63 22.21 -51.23
N THR A 9 30.76 20.97 -50.94
CA THR A 9 31.86 19.99 -51.08
C THR A 9 33.30 20.57 -51.15
N SER A 10 34.17 20.05 -50.26
CA SER A 10 35.48 19.58 -50.69
C SER A 10 36.07 18.58 -49.68
N ALA A 11 36.35 17.39 -50.20
CA ALA A 11 37.20 16.37 -49.64
C ALA A 11 38.67 16.67 -49.99
N ARG A 12 39.58 16.35 -49.09
CA ARG A 12 41.01 15.90 -49.23
C ARG A 12 41.79 16.36 -48.01
N ALA A 13 42.43 15.48 -47.26
CA ALA A 13 43.62 14.75 -47.65
C ALA A 13 43.97 13.68 -46.60
N LEU A 14 44.21 12.49 -47.07
CA LEU A 14 44.90 11.42 -46.37
C LEU A 14 46.37 11.85 -46.14
N ARG A 15 46.86 11.75 -44.91
CA ARG A 15 48.26 11.50 -44.64
C ARG A 15 48.39 10.36 -43.62
N SER A 16 49.07 9.31 -44.09
CA SER A 16 49.56 8.18 -43.34
C SER A 16 50.53 8.62 -42.25
N ALA A 17 50.31 8.17 -41.04
CA ALA A 17 51.33 8.11 -39.99
C ALA A 17 51.43 6.67 -39.53
N SER A 18 52.58 6.09 -39.75
CA SER A 18 53.00 4.76 -39.32
C SER A 18 52.90 4.69 -37.80
N ALA A 19 52.04 3.80 -37.30
CA ALA A 19 52.01 3.47 -35.88
C ALA A 19 52.98 2.33 -35.62
N THR A 20 54.02 2.63 -34.90
CA THR A 20 54.95 1.67 -34.27
C THR A 20 54.14 0.81 -33.29
N MET A 21 54.10 -0.47 -33.57
CA MET A 21 53.53 -1.48 -32.66
C MET A 21 54.40 -1.60 -31.42
N ILE A 22 53.85 -1.28 -30.26
CA ILE A 22 54.36 -1.67 -28.95
C ILE A 22 53.75 -3.03 -28.63
N PRO A 23 54.52 -4.06 -28.29
CA PRO A 23 53.96 -5.36 -27.93
C PRO A 23 53.25 -5.25 -26.56
N SER A 24 51.99 -5.60 -26.54
CA SER A 24 51.20 -5.80 -25.34
C SER A 24 51.73 -6.99 -24.54
N PRO A 25 51.99 -6.86 -23.25
CA PRO A 25 52.28 -8.01 -22.42
C PRO A 25 51.03 -8.89 -22.30
N ALA A 26 51.17 -10.15 -22.71
CA ALA A 26 50.18 -11.18 -22.49
C ALA A 26 49.88 -11.29 -20.99
N ALA A 27 48.81 -10.68 -20.56
CA ALA A 27 48.22 -10.92 -19.23
C ALA A 27 47.63 -12.32 -19.26
N THR A 28 48.31 -13.27 -18.66
CA THR A 28 47.77 -14.57 -18.27
C THR A 28 46.58 -14.30 -17.36
N ALA A 29 45.39 -14.31 -17.93
CA ALA A 29 44.15 -14.32 -17.16
C ALA A 29 44.06 -15.68 -16.46
N THR A 30 44.61 -15.77 -15.27
CA THR A 30 44.28 -16.85 -14.35
C THR A 30 42.79 -16.68 -14.03
N ALA A 31 41.98 -17.54 -14.64
CA ALA A 31 40.57 -17.67 -14.26
C ALA A 31 40.55 -18.06 -12.80
N LEU A 32 40.30 -17.07 -11.95
CA LEU A 32 39.79 -17.31 -10.61
C LEU A 32 38.41 -17.96 -10.78
N LEU A 33 38.40 -19.27 -10.86
CA LEU A 33 37.25 -20.07 -10.57
C LEU A 33 36.76 -19.59 -9.18
N HIS A 34 35.72 -18.78 -9.16
CA HIS A 34 34.95 -18.56 -7.98
C HIS A 34 34.39 -19.95 -7.59
N THR A 35 35.15 -20.67 -6.78
CA THR A 35 34.57 -21.77 -6.02
C THR A 35 33.53 -21.12 -5.12
N GLN A 36 32.28 -21.27 -5.52
CA GLN A 36 31.19 -21.02 -4.58
C GLN A 36 31.56 -21.76 -3.29
N PRO A 37 31.50 -21.10 -2.11
CA PRO A 37 31.65 -21.83 -0.87
C PRO A 37 30.66 -23.00 -0.92
N PRO A 38 31.04 -24.20 -0.46
CA PRO A 38 30.12 -25.32 -0.44
C PRO A 38 28.83 -24.84 0.18
N MET A 39 27.70 -25.03 -0.52
CA MET A 39 26.40 -24.79 0.05
C MET A 39 26.41 -25.45 1.41
N ALA A 40 26.37 -24.63 2.46
CA ALA A 40 26.23 -25.15 3.80
C ALA A 40 25.06 -26.12 3.76
N THR A 41 25.35 -27.39 4.04
CA THR A 41 24.33 -28.39 4.24
C THR A 41 23.35 -27.79 5.23
N LEU A 42 22.11 -27.57 4.73
CA LEU A 42 21.03 -27.03 5.57
C LEU A 42 21.00 -27.85 6.86
N PRO A 43 21.14 -27.23 8.02
CA PRO A 43 21.05 -27.97 9.27
C PRO A 43 19.69 -28.64 9.33
N ASN A 44 19.71 -29.85 9.88
CA ASN A 44 18.62 -30.75 10.12
C ASN A 44 17.30 -30.01 10.41
N LYS A 45 16.19 -30.56 9.92
CA LYS A 45 14.82 -30.02 9.87
C LYS A 45 14.21 -29.57 11.20
N ASP A 46 14.99 -29.53 12.28
CA ASP A 46 14.53 -29.14 13.60
C ASP A 46 14.70 -27.62 13.79
N LYS A 47 13.56 -26.93 13.82
CA LYS A 47 13.31 -25.58 14.36
C LYS A 47 14.41 -24.55 14.05
N ARG A 48 14.23 -23.76 13.01
CA ARG A 48 15.07 -22.59 12.77
C ARG A 48 14.67 -21.46 13.74
N VAL A 49 15.30 -21.44 14.89
CA VAL A 49 15.29 -20.26 15.77
C VAL A 49 16.31 -19.27 15.20
N HIS A 50 15.87 -18.19 14.59
CA HIS A 50 16.74 -17.09 14.20
C HIS A 50 16.73 -16.03 15.29
N ALA A 51 17.43 -16.29 16.39
CA ALA A 51 17.85 -15.21 17.28
C ALA A 51 19.21 -14.69 16.78
N PRO A 52 19.38 -13.39 16.47
CA PRO A 52 20.70 -12.85 16.22
C PRO A 52 21.56 -13.00 17.48
N PRO A 53 22.88 -13.17 17.35
CA PRO A 53 23.75 -13.32 18.47
C PRO A 53 23.69 -12.07 19.39
N PRO A 54 23.88 -12.23 20.71
CA PRO A 54 23.91 -11.12 21.64
C PRO A 54 24.94 -10.05 21.18
N GLY A 55 24.48 -8.80 21.03
CA GLY A 55 25.33 -7.70 20.55
C GLY A 55 25.12 -7.30 19.10
N ALA A 56 24.26 -7.97 18.31
CA ALA A 56 23.83 -7.47 17.03
C ALA A 56 23.01 -6.17 17.19
N PHE A 57 23.13 -5.25 16.22
CA PHE A 57 22.42 -3.95 16.24
C PHE A 57 20.88 -4.07 16.25
N ALA A 58 20.34 -5.22 15.92
CA ALA A 58 18.92 -5.50 16.08
C ALA A 58 18.67 -6.02 17.50
N ARG A 59 17.91 -5.27 18.30
CA ARG A 59 17.32 -5.80 19.53
C ARG A 59 16.25 -6.80 19.08
N THR A 60 16.49 -8.10 19.35
CA THR A 60 15.48 -9.12 19.24
C THR A 60 14.78 -9.27 20.57
N ASP A 61 13.48 -9.37 20.51
CA ASP A 61 12.68 -9.84 21.62
C ASP A 61 12.81 -11.35 21.64
N ASP A 62 13.48 -11.89 22.66
CA ASP A 62 13.69 -13.34 22.81
C ASP A 62 12.38 -14.12 22.98
N SER A 63 11.26 -13.43 23.20
CA SER A 63 9.92 -14.02 23.23
C SER A 63 9.32 -14.25 21.84
N ILE A 64 9.91 -13.66 20.79
CA ILE A 64 9.45 -13.83 19.41
C ILE A 64 10.17 -15.02 18.78
N THR A 65 9.48 -16.15 18.73
CA THR A 65 9.91 -17.31 17.95
C THR A 65 9.19 -17.28 16.61
N VAL A 66 9.93 -17.10 15.52
CA VAL A 66 9.37 -17.27 14.17
C VAL A 66 9.45 -18.75 13.83
N GLU A 67 8.33 -19.45 13.98
CA GLU A 67 8.18 -20.81 13.51
C GLU A 67 7.69 -20.78 12.06
N TYR A 68 8.48 -21.29 11.15
CA TYR A 68 8.01 -21.56 9.79
C TYR A 68 7.32 -22.92 9.79
N PRO A 69 6.04 -23.00 9.36
CA PRO A 69 5.34 -24.27 9.26
C PRO A 69 6.08 -25.20 8.29
N GLU A 70 5.97 -26.50 8.53
CA GLU A 70 6.50 -27.50 7.60
C GLU A 70 5.85 -27.34 6.21
N GLU A 71 6.55 -27.77 5.14
CA GLU A 71 6.11 -27.57 3.76
C GLU A 71 4.70 -28.13 3.48
N GLY A 72 4.26 -29.13 4.25
CA GLY A 72 2.89 -29.68 4.20
C GLY A 72 1.87 -28.93 5.06
N GLU A 73 2.33 -28.07 5.99
CA GLU A 73 1.50 -27.27 6.90
C GLU A 73 1.40 -25.82 6.47
N LEU A 74 2.15 -25.43 5.42
CA LEU A 74 1.94 -24.12 4.82
C LEU A 74 0.44 -24.01 4.49
N PRO A 75 -0.25 -22.96 4.99
CA PRO A 75 -1.63 -22.78 4.65
C PRO A 75 -1.69 -22.81 3.13
N SER A 76 -2.16 -23.90 2.60
CA SER A 76 -2.54 -23.91 1.20
C SER A 76 -3.46 -22.70 1.11
N SER A 77 -3.08 -21.68 0.33
CA SER A 77 -4.02 -20.65 -0.08
C SER A 77 -5.34 -21.36 -0.21
N ALA A 78 -6.34 -21.01 0.64
CA ALA A 78 -7.55 -21.81 0.78
C ALA A 78 -7.94 -22.26 -0.60
N PRO A 79 -8.09 -23.56 -0.83
CA PRO A 79 -8.04 -24.06 -2.19
C PRO A 79 -9.01 -23.24 -2.96
N VAL A 80 -8.53 -22.52 -3.93
CA VAL A 80 -9.39 -22.13 -5.03
C VAL A 80 -9.95 -23.45 -5.49
N THR A 81 -11.14 -23.77 -4.98
CA THR A 81 -11.86 -24.99 -5.30
C THR A 81 -11.87 -25.07 -6.82
N GLY A 82 -11.16 -26.04 -7.40
CA GLY A 82 -11.02 -26.13 -8.83
C GLY A 82 -9.59 -25.95 -9.37
N ARG A 83 -8.56 -26.24 -8.60
CA ARG A 83 -7.21 -26.40 -9.16
C ARG A 83 -7.26 -27.43 -10.30
N GLY A 84 -7.08 -26.95 -11.54
CA GLY A 84 -7.06 -27.81 -12.73
C GLY A 84 -8.42 -28.17 -13.30
N GLY A 85 -9.53 -27.64 -12.80
CA GLY A 85 -10.88 -27.86 -13.35
C GLY A 85 -11.44 -26.64 -14.09
N LEU A 86 -12.57 -26.81 -14.77
CA LEU A 86 -13.33 -25.72 -15.33
C LEU A 86 -13.89 -24.85 -14.21
N HIS A 87 -13.50 -23.56 -14.20
CA HIS A 87 -14.03 -22.60 -13.24
C HIS A 87 -15.42 -22.17 -13.68
N MET A 88 -16.45 -22.62 -12.94
CA MET A 88 -17.86 -22.33 -13.26
C MET A 88 -18.35 -21.03 -12.61
N LYS A 89 -17.61 -20.46 -11.65
CA LYS A 89 -17.95 -19.17 -11.04
C LYS A 89 -17.57 -18.03 -11.97
N ARG A 90 -18.47 -17.08 -12.13
CA ARG A 90 -18.18 -15.84 -12.89
C ARG A 90 -17.05 -15.08 -12.19
N THR A 91 -16.07 -14.56 -12.94
CA THR A 91 -14.93 -13.81 -12.40
C THR A 91 -15.36 -12.67 -11.48
N LEU A 92 -16.41 -11.91 -11.86
CA LEU A 92 -16.92 -10.82 -11.04
C LEU A 92 -17.42 -11.25 -9.65
N ALA A 93 -17.84 -12.51 -9.49
CA ALA A 93 -18.25 -13.02 -8.19
C ALA A 93 -17.09 -13.07 -7.18
N SER A 94 -15.83 -13.15 -7.64
CA SER A 94 -14.65 -13.12 -6.76
C SER A 94 -14.36 -11.73 -6.20
N PHE A 95 -14.97 -10.68 -6.73
CA PHE A 95 -14.84 -9.31 -6.19
C PHE A 95 -15.83 -9.04 -5.05
N SER A 96 -16.74 -9.95 -4.75
CA SER A 96 -17.68 -9.80 -3.63
C SER A 96 -16.96 -9.79 -2.29
N LEU A 97 -17.37 -8.86 -1.41
CA LEU A 97 -16.96 -8.79 -0.01
C LEU A 97 -18.09 -9.26 0.93
N GLU A 98 -19.11 -9.94 0.39
CA GLU A 98 -20.21 -10.48 1.20
C GLU A 98 -19.71 -11.40 2.31
N GLY A 99 -20.24 -11.21 3.52
CA GLY A 99 -19.84 -11.98 4.70
C GLY A 99 -18.55 -11.49 5.37
N LYS A 100 -17.82 -10.55 4.78
CA LYS A 100 -16.64 -9.93 5.35
C LYS A 100 -17.01 -8.72 6.22
N VAL A 101 -16.17 -8.46 7.22
CA VAL A 101 -16.19 -7.24 8.03
C VAL A 101 -14.91 -6.48 7.75
N GLY A 102 -15.05 -5.25 7.28
CA GLY A 102 -13.93 -4.37 7.03
C GLY A 102 -13.83 -3.24 8.05
N VAL A 103 -12.60 -2.82 8.30
CA VAL A 103 -12.26 -1.65 9.13
C VAL A 103 -11.59 -0.62 8.22
N VAL A 104 -12.03 0.64 8.31
CA VAL A 104 -11.38 1.77 7.61
C VAL A 104 -11.01 2.84 8.62
N THR A 105 -9.71 3.13 8.78
CA THR A 105 -9.25 4.25 9.62
C THR A 105 -9.24 5.56 8.81
N GLY A 106 -9.54 6.68 9.46
CA GLY A 106 -9.77 7.95 8.76
C GLY A 106 -11.00 7.88 7.84
N GLY A 107 -11.99 7.07 8.25
CA GLY A 107 -13.14 6.71 7.42
C GLY A 107 -14.30 7.69 7.44
N ALA A 108 -14.27 8.73 8.27
CA ALA A 108 -15.37 9.71 8.36
C ALA A 108 -15.41 10.68 7.17
N ARG A 109 -14.34 10.80 6.40
CA ARG A 109 -14.25 11.74 5.27
C ARG A 109 -13.22 11.32 4.22
N GLY A 110 -13.19 12.06 3.10
CA GLY A 110 -12.15 11.98 2.07
C GLY A 110 -12.01 10.59 1.45
N LEU A 111 -10.77 10.16 1.24
CA LEU A 111 -10.47 8.89 0.58
C LEU A 111 -10.93 7.68 1.39
N GLY A 112 -10.76 7.72 2.73
CA GLY A 112 -11.18 6.65 3.63
C GLY A 112 -12.68 6.37 3.55
N LEU A 113 -13.50 7.43 3.58
CA LEU A 113 -14.96 7.31 3.44
C LEU A 113 -15.36 6.67 2.11
N VAL A 114 -14.76 7.11 1.00
CA VAL A 114 -15.11 6.59 -0.33
C VAL A 114 -14.65 5.15 -0.51
N MET A 115 -13.47 4.77 0.01
CA MET A 115 -13.04 3.37 0.02
C MET A 115 -13.95 2.50 0.89
N GLY A 116 -14.37 2.99 2.07
CA GLY A 116 -15.37 2.33 2.90
C GLY A 116 -16.71 2.16 2.18
N GLN A 117 -17.16 3.17 1.44
CA GLN A 117 -18.33 3.06 0.57
C GLN A 117 -18.14 1.95 -0.48
N GLY A 118 -16.97 1.87 -1.12
CA GLY A 118 -16.64 0.80 -2.07
C GLY A 118 -16.79 -0.59 -1.45
N MET A 119 -16.34 -0.75 -0.20
CA MET A 119 -16.49 -2.01 0.55
C MET A 119 -17.96 -2.34 0.83
N VAL A 120 -18.77 -1.36 1.26
CA VAL A 120 -20.21 -1.52 1.54
C VAL A 120 -20.99 -1.93 0.29
N ILE A 121 -20.79 -1.24 -0.83
CA ILE A 121 -21.47 -1.58 -2.08
C ILE A 121 -21.01 -2.90 -2.69
N SER A 122 -19.84 -3.39 -2.26
CA SER A 122 -19.33 -4.72 -2.61
C SER A 122 -19.78 -5.83 -1.63
N GLY A 123 -20.64 -5.49 -0.66
CA GLY A 123 -21.31 -6.43 0.25
C GLY A 123 -20.71 -6.58 1.65
N ALA A 124 -19.63 -5.86 1.99
CA ALA A 124 -19.03 -5.94 3.32
C ALA A 124 -19.86 -5.20 4.39
N ASN A 125 -19.85 -5.72 5.61
CA ASN A 125 -20.10 -4.89 6.79
C ASN A 125 -18.87 -4.00 7.03
N LEU A 126 -19.07 -2.83 7.62
CA LEU A 126 -18.02 -1.81 7.76
C LEU A 126 -17.98 -1.22 9.17
N ALA A 127 -16.80 -1.16 9.76
CA ALA A 127 -16.50 -0.32 10.91
C ALA A 127 -15.70 0.91 10.44
N ILE A 128 -16.31 2.08 10.57
CA ILE A 128 -15.66 3.37 10.30
C ILE A 128 -14.93 3.80 11.56
N VAL A 129 -13.63 3.99 11.48
CA VAL A 129 -12.79 4.45 12.60
C VAL A 129 -12.28 5.86 12.30
N ASP A 130 -12.56 6.81 13.20
CA ASP A 130 -12.09 8.19 13.08
C ASP A 130 -11.98 8.86 14.45
N MET A 131 -11.14 9.88 14.57
CA MET A 131 -11.11 10.75 15.76
C MET A 131 -12.38 11.60 15.87
N ASN A 132 -13.03 11.90 14.75
CA ASN A 132 -14.32 12.56 14.70
C ASN A 132 -15.46 11.53 14.67
N LYS A 133 -15.77 10.96 15.84
CA LYS A 133 -16.80 9.93 15.99
C LYS A 133 -18.17 10.41 15.52
N GLU A 134 -18.55 11.64 15.81
CA GLU A 134 -19.85 12.19 15.40
C GLU A 134 -20.02 12.20 13.88
N GLU A 135 -18.96 12.60 13.15
CA GLU A 135 -19.00 12.58 11.69
C GLU A 135 -19.01 11.13 11.16
N ALA A 136 -18.25 10.23 11.78
CA ALA A 136 -18.28 8.82 11.43
C ALA A 136 -19.68 8.21 11.60
N GLU A 137 -20.40 8.54 12.68
CA GLU A 137 -21.79 8.10 12.93
C GLU A 137 -22.74 8.62 11.84
N LYS A 138 -22.64 9.91 11.49
CA LYS A 138 -23.43 10.48 10.39
C LYS A 138 -23.18 9.76 9.06
N GLN A 139 -21.93 9.48 8.76
CA GLN A 139 -21.57 8.78 7.53
C GLN A 139 -22.00 7.31 7.54
N ALA A 140 -21.94 6.63 8.69
CA ALA A 140 -22.43 5.27 8.83
C ALA A 140 -23.93 5.17 8.50
N VAL A 141 -24.74 6.06 9.07
CA VAL A 141 -26.19 6.14 8.77
C VAL A 141 -26.42 6.41 7.28
N LYS A 142 -25.74 7.43 6.73
CA LYS A 142 -25.88 7.83 5.33
C LYS A 142 -25.51 6.70 4.37
N LEU A 143 -24.44 5.94 4.62
CA LEU A 143 -24.04 4.82 3.77
C LEU A 143 -25.12 3.74 3.71
N VAL A 144 -25.73 3.41 4.85
CA VAL A 144 -26.83 2.42 4.91
C VAL A 144 -28.08 2.93 4.18
N GLU A 145 -28.42 4.20 4.35
CA GLU A 145 -29.57 4.82 3.65
C GLU A 145 -29.36 4.81 2.13
N VAL A 146 -28.18 5.25 1.66
CA VAL A 146 -27.84 5.24 0.23
C VAL A 146 -27.86 3.81 -0.31
N PHE A 147 -27.28 2.86 0.42
CA PHE A 147 -27.28 1.46 0.01
C PHE A 147 -28.70 0.93 -0.19
N ARG A 148 -29.60 1.18 0.75
CA ARG A 148 -31.02 0.76 0.67
C ARG A 148 -31.75 1.40 -0.51
N ARG A 149 -31.50 2.69 -0.75
CA ARG A 149 -32.12 3.42 -1.86
C ARG A 149 -31.69 2.89 -3.22
N GLU A 150 -30.39 2.61 -3.37
CA GLU A 150 -29.83 2.14 -4.65
C GLU A 150 -30.02 0.63 -4.86
N ASN A 151 -30.34 -0.13 -3.82
CA ASN A 151 -30.51 -1.58 -3.87
C ASN A 151 -31.85 -2.02 -3.23
N PRO A 152 -33.01 -1.55 -3.72
CA PRO A 152 -34.30 -1.78 -3.06
C PRO A 152 -34.72 -3.25 -2.99
N GLY A 153 -34.14 -4.11 -3.84
CA GLY A 153 -34.41 -5.56 -3.85
C GLY A 153 -33.41 -6.41 -3.06
N SER A 154 -32.44 -5.78 -2.39
CA SER A 154 -31.44 -6.52 -1.62
C SER A 154 -32.05 -7.10 -0.35
N SER A 155 -31.96 -8.42 -0.20
CA SER A 155 -32.36 -9.12 1.04
C SER A 155 -31.37 -8.88 2.19
N ARG A 156 -30.17 -8.39 1.89
CA ARG A 156 -29.10 -8.15 2.86
C ARG A 156 -28.67 -6.70 2.82
N VAL A 157 -28.79 -6.03 3.98
CA VAL A 157 -28.31 -4.67 4.17
C VAL A 157 -27.01 -4.75 4.99
N PRO A 158 -25.90 -4.18 4.51
CA PRO A 158 -24.64 -4.15 5.26
C PRO A 158 -24.81 -3.43 6.60
N LYS A 159 -24.18 -3.98 7.64
CA LYS A 159 -24.07 -3.30 8.94
C LYS A 159 -22.90 -2.34 8.87
N VAL A 160 -23.14 -1.06 9.13
CA VAL A 160 -22.09 -0.02 9.19
C VAL A 160 -22.11 0.61 10.57
N THR A 161 -20.94 0.65 11.22
CA THR A 161 -20.78 1.19 12.58
C THR A 161 -19.69 2.25 12.60
N ALA A 162 -19.68 3.07 13.64
CA ALA A 162 -18.73 4.15 13.84
C ALA A 162 -18.02 4.00 15.19
N HIS A 163 -16.70 4.11 15.17
CA HIS A 163 -15.84 3.90 16.33
C HIS A 163 -14.82 5.04 16.44
N TYR A 164 -14.50 5.41 17.67
CA TYR A 164 -13.43 6.37 17.95
C TYR A 164 -12.09 5.67 18.04
N ALA A 165 -11.04 6.23 17.42
CA ALA A 165 -9.67 5.98 17.80
C ALA A 165 -8.74 7.13 17.41
N ASP A 166 -7.80 7.44 18.28
CA ASP A 166 -6.53 8.05 17.90
C ASP A 166 -5.61 6.92 17.43
N VAL A 167 -5.33 6.87 16.13
CA VAL A 167 -4.52 5.79 15.54
C VAL A 167 -3.08 5.80 16.04
N SER A 168 -2.59 6.92 16.57
CA SER A 168 -1.24 7.07 17.12
C SER A 168 -1.10 6.57 18.57
N ASP A 169 -2.20 6.20 19.21
CA ASP A 169 -2.26 5.70 20.59
C ASP A 169 -2.62 4.20 20.61
N ALA A 170 -1.71 3.39 21.13
CA ALA A 170 -1.85 1.94 21.15
C ALA A 170 -3.04 1.46 21.99
N ASP A 171 -3.32 2.10 23.13
CA ASP A 171 -4.44 1.75 24.01
C ASP A 171 -5.79 2.12 23.35
N SER A 172 -5.83 3.28 22.68
CA SER A 172 -6.98 3.69 21.89
C SER A 172 -7.29 2.71 20.77
N VAL A 173 -6.24 2.25 20.05
CA VAL A 173 -6.37 1.25 18.98
C VAL A 173 -6.89 -0.07 19.50
N GLN A 174 -6.31 -0.59 20.59
CA GLN A 174 -6.74 -1.86 21.19
C GLN A 174 -8.20 -1.80 21.66
N SER A 175 -8.59 -0.73 22.34
CA SER A 175 -9.96 -0.52 22.81
C SER A 175 -10.95 -0.47 21.64
N CYS A 176 -10.59 0.25 20.57
CA CYS A 176 -11.40 0.35 19.37
C CYS A 176 -11.59 -1.02 18.68
N ILE A 177 -10.52 -1.79 18.51
CA ILE A 177 -10.60 -3.12 17.88
C ILE A 177 -11.45 -4.07 18.73
N ALA A 178 -11.31 -4.05 20.05
CA ALA A 178 -12.14 -4.86 20.95
C ALA A 178 -13.64 -4.50 20.83
N GLU A 179 -13.98 -3.20 20.74
CA GLU A 179 -15.34 -2.72 20.48
C GLU A 179 -15.88 -3.24 19.14
N ILE A 180 -15.10 -3.13 18.06
CA ILE A 180 -15.48 -3.59 16.73
C ILE A 180 -15.72 -5.10 16.72
N ILE A 181 -14.83 -5.89 17.31
CA ILE A 181 -14.98 -7.35 17.41
C ILE A 181 -16.22 -7.72 18.20
N LYS A 182 -16.47 -7.05 19.33
CA LYS A 182 -17.69 -7.26 20.12
C LYS A 182 -18.96 -6.98 19.30
N GLU A 183 -18.93 -5.96 18.45
CA GLU A 183 -20.11 -5.52 17.70
C GLU A 183 -20.36 -6.33 16.42
N HIS A 184 -19.29 -6.68 15.68
CA HIS A 184 -19.38 -7.39 14.39
C HIS A 184 -19.10 -8.90 14.50
N GLY A 185 -18.52 -9.35 15.59
CA GLY A 185 -18.12 -10.74 15.80
C GLY A 185 -16.80 -11.13 15.14
N GLN A 186 -16.36 -10.36 14.14
CA GLN A 186 -15.14 -10.65 13.40
C GLN A 186 -14.60 -9.38 12.71
N VAL A 187 -13.32 -9.45 12.28
CA VAL A 187 -12.71 -8.51 11.34
C VAL A 187 -11.91 -9.31 10.31
N ASP A 188 -12.10 -9.04 9.04
CA ASP A 188 -11.47 -9.75 7.92
C ASP A 188 -10.60 -8.84 7.06
N ASN A 189 -10.96 -7.56 6.95
CA ASN A 189 -10.32 -6.61 6.08
C ASN A 189 -9.95 -5.31 6.81
N LEU A 190 -8.82 -4.71 6.42
CA LEU A 190 -8.35 -3.43 6.94
C LEU A 190 -7.98 -2.48 5.81
N VAL A 191 -8.38 -1.22 5.92
CA VAL A 191 -7.85 -0.11 5.13
C VAL A 191 -7.30 0.95 6.07
N THR A 192 -6.00 1.21 6.04
CA THR A 192 -5.38 2.27 6.86
C THR A 192 -5.30 3.56 6.06
N SER A 193 -6.33 4.40 6.17
CA SER A 193 -6.43 5.67 5.45
C SER A 193 -6.28 6.91 6.35
N ALA A 194 -6.18 6.74 7.66
CA ALA A 194 -5.87 7.84 8.56
C ALA A 194 -4.48 8.40 8.26
N GLY A 195 -4.39 9.70 8.08
CA GLY A 195 -3.13 10.36 7.75
C GLY A 195 -3.32 11.83 7.42
N PHE A 196 -2.23 12.57 7.45
CA PHE A 196 -2.18 13.97 7.04
C PHE A 196 -0.81 14.32 6.49
N THR A 197 -0.73 15.46 5.80
CA THR A 197 0.50 16.06 5.30
C THR A 197 0.60 17.51 5.74
N GLU A 198 1.83 17.99 5.87
CA GLU A 198 2.16 19.39 6.15
C GLU A 198 3.34 19.80 5.28
N ASN A 199 3.36 21.08 4.92
CA ASN A 199 4.40 21.67 4.09
C ASN A 199 5.24 22.62 4.93
N TYR A 200 6.49 22.26 5.19
CA TYR A 200 7.52 23.08 5.81
C TYR A 200 8.84 22.84 5.08
N ASN A 201 9.65 23.89 4.93
CA ASN A 201 11.03 23.68 4.53
C ASN A 201 11.73 22.77 5.54
N ALA A 202 12.54 21.83 5.08
CA ALA A 202 13.11 20.80 5.94
C ALA A 202 13.96 21.38 7.08
N VAL A 203 14.63 22.51 6.86
CA VAL A 203 15.46 23.21 7.86
C VAL A 203 14.64 23.88 8.96
N ASP A 204 13.37 24.18 8.70
CA ASP A 204 12.46 24.87 9.61
C ASP A 204 11.35 23.94 10.13
N TYR A 205 11.39 22.66 9.78
CA TYR A 205 10.32 21.74 10.16
C TYR A 205 10.34 21.46 11.66
N PRO A 206 9.27 21.81 12.43
CA PRO A 206 9.23 21.57 13.87
C PRO A 206 9.26 20.05 14.14
N ILE A 207 10.19 19.62 15.01
CA ILE A 207 10.43 18.19 15.26
C ILE A 207 9.24 17.47 15.89
N ASP A 208 8.47 18.15 16.72
CA ASP A 208 7.24 17.63 17.33
C ASP A 208 6.15 17.40 16.27
N ARG A 209 6.04 18.29 15.29
CA ARG A 209 5.11 18.16 14.17
C ARG A 209 5.50 16.97 13.28
N MET A 210 6.78 16.83 12.97
CA MET A 210 7.31 15.71 12.22
C MET A 210 7.03 14.38 12.94
N ARG A 211 7.28 14.31 14.24
CA ARG A 211 6.98 13.12 15.06
C ARG A 211 5.49 12.80 15.05
N LYS A 212 4.60 13.81 15.19
CA LYS A 212 3.16 13.62 15.12
C LYS A 212 2.73 13.09 13.75
N LEU A 213 3.31 13.61 12.67
CA LEU A 213 3.04 13.12 11.32
C LEU A 213 3.41 11.64 11.19
N TRP A 214 4.56 11.24 11.70
CA TRP A 214 5.00 9.85 11.70
C TRP A 214 4.11 8.97 12.58
N ALA A 215 3.80 9.38 13.78
CA ALA A 215 2.93 8.65 14.69
C ALA A 215 1.56 8.33 14.07
N VAL A 216 0.96 9.28 13.34
CA VAL A 216 -0.32 9.04 12.67
C VAL A 216 -0.16 8.20 11.40
N ASN A 217 0.77 8.57 10.50
CA ASN A 217 0.85 7.91 9.20
C ASN A 217 1.52 6.53 9.24
N VAL A 218 2.54 6.34 10.09
CA VAL A 218 3.35 5.11 10.16
C VAL A 218 2.92 4.25 11.33
N ASP A 219 3.05 4.77 12.58
CA ASP A 219 2.75 3.98 13.77
C ASP A 219 1.26 3.59 13.80
N GLY A 220 0.36 4.50 13.43
CA GLY A 220 -1.07 4.22 13.36
C GLY A 220 -1.42 3.12 12.36
N THR A 221 -0.74 3.09 11.20
CA THR A 221 -0.88 2.00 10.23
C THR A 221 -0.43 0.67 10.84
N TYR A 222 0.73 0.66 11.50
CA TYR A 222 1.30 -0.54 12.12
C TYR A 222 0.43 -1.06 13.26
N LEU A 223 -0.02 -0.19 14.17
CA LEU A 223 -0.83 -0.56 15.33
C LEU A 223 -2.14 -1.26 14.93
N PHE A 224 -2.88 -0.68 13.99
CA PHE A 224 -4.10 -1.31 13.47
C PHE A 224 -3.82 -2.63 12.75
N ALA A 225 -2.77 -2.66 11.92
CA ALA A 225 -2.40 -3.87 11.19
C ALA A 225 -2.07 -5.03 12.15
N VAL A 226 -1.25 -4.79 13.18
CA VAL A 226 -0.86 -5.80 14.17
C VAL A 226 -2.06 -6.26 14.99
N ALA A 227 -2.93 -5.34 15.44
CA ALA A 227 -4.10 -5.71 16.24
C ALA A 227 -5.06 -6.62 15.45
N ILE A 228 -5.30 -6.32 14.17
CA ILE A 228 -6.16 -7.14 13.31
C ILE A 228 -5.45 -8.45 12.91
N ALA A 229 -4.13 -8.43 12.66
CA ALA A 229 -3.40 -9.65 12.36
C ALA A 229 -3.46 -10.67 13.53
N LYS A 230 -3.27 -10.21 14.77
CA LYS A 230 -3.45 -11.05 15.97
C LYS A 230 -4.85 -11.68 16.02
N HIS A 231 -5.90 -10.88 15.81
CA HIS A 231 -7.27 -11.37 15.78
C HIS A 231 -7.51 -12.41 14.67
N LEU A 232 -6.96 -12.20 13.46
CA LEU A 232 -7.06 -13.17 12.37
C LEU A 232 -6.34 -14.47 12.68
N MET A 233 -5.12 -14.38 13.24
CA MET A 233 -4.32 -15.55 13.63
C MET A 233 -5.00 -16.36 14.74
N GLU A 234 -5.54 -15.71 15.78
CA GLU A 234 -6.30 -16.35 16.86
C GLU A 234 -7.53 -17.10 16.31
N ARG A 235 -8.21 -16.52 15.33
CA ARG A 235 -9.36 -17.15 14.66
C ARG A 235 -8.95 -18.20 13.62
N LYS A 236 -7.68 -18.35 13.30
CA LYS A 236 -7.18 -19.14 12.17
C LYS A 236 -7.92 -18.77 10.86
N ALA A 237 -8.16 -17.48 10.66
CA ALA A 237 -8.92 -16.93 9.56
C ALA A 237 -8.00 -16.17 8.59
N GLN A 238 -8.31 -16.26 7.31
CA GLN A 238 -7.66 -15.46 6.29
C GLN A 238 -8.14 -14.01 6.35
N GLY A 239 -7.27 -13.08 5.95
CA GLY A 239 -7.62 -11.66 5.87
C GLY A 239 -6.87 -10.92 4.78
N SER A 240 -7.30 -9.69 4.53
CA SER A 240 -6.61 -8.81 3.59
C SER A 240 -6.55 -7.39 4.09
N MET A 241 -5.37 -6.79 4.00
CA MET A 241 -5.10 -5.44 4.45
C MET A 241 -4.60 -4.58 3.28
N VAL A 242 -5.08 -3.35 3.22
CA VAL A 242 -4.64 -2.36 2.25
C VAL A 242 -4.17 -1.12 2.99
N PHE A 243 -2.88 -0.82 2.88
CA PHE A 243 -2.31 0.40 3.43
C PHE A 243 -2.35 1.51 2.40
N ILE A 244 -2.74 2.70 2.82
CA ILE A 244 -2.78 3.84 1.92
C ILE A 244 -1.43 4.58 1.98
N GLY A 245 -0.61 4.27 1.00
CA GLY A 245 0.62 4.97 0.69
C GLY A 245 0.36 6.32 0.03
N SER A 246 1.19 6.66 -0.90
CA SER A 246 1.09 7.82 -1.80
C SER A 246 2.13 7.67 -2.91
N MET A 247 1.90 8.27 -4.06
CA MET A 247 2.96 8.48 -5.04
C MET A 247 4.18 9.17 -4.41
N SER A 248 3.97 9.99 -3.38
CA SER A 248 5.01 10.68 -2.62
C SER A 248 6.00 9.73 -1.92
N GLY A 249 5.64 8.48 -1.71
CA GLY A 249 6.54 7.44 -1.21
C GLY A 249 7.47 6.84 -2.26
N SER A 250 7.29 7.23 -3.54
CA SER A 250 8.09 6.73 -4.67
C SER A 250 8.83 7.85 -5.40
N ILE A 251 8.27 9.06 -5.40
CA ILE A 251 8.83 10.25 -6.03
C ILE A 251 8.81 11.44 -5.07
N VAL A 252 9.47 12.52 -5.44
CA VAL A 252 9.43 13.78 -4.69
C VAL A 252 8.46 14.74 -5.37
N ASN A 253 7.47 15.21 -4.62
CA ASN A 253 6.51 16.18 -5.12
C ASN A 253 7.14 17.58 -5.27
N VAL A 254 6.82 18.25 -6.36
CA VAL A 254 7.24 19.62 -6.64
C VAL A 254 5.97 20.44 -6.89
N PRO A 255 5.83 21.64 -6.26
CA PRO A 255 6.81 22.39 -5.44
C PRO A 255 6.71 22.14 -3.92
N GLN A 256 5.94 21.15 -3.45
CA GLN A 256 5.64 20.98 -2.03
C GLN A 256 6.86 20.52 -1.20
N PRO A 257 7.31 21.31 -0.19
CA PRO A 257 8.34 20.91 0.75
C PRO A 257 7.73 20.01 1.82
N GLN A 258 7.72 18.70 1.61
CA GLN A 258 7.03 17.71 2.46
C GLN A 258 7.89 16.47 2.74
N ALA A 259 9.20 16.63 2.92
CA ALA A 259 10.14 15.53 3.11
C ALA A 259 9.72 14.49 4.18
N PRO A 260 9.23 14.88 5.38
CA PRO A 260 8.75 13.92 6.38
C PRO A 260 7.56 13.09 5.91
N TYR A 261 6.63 13.68 5.14
CA TYR A 261 5.49 12.96 4.58
C TYR A 261 5.92 11.96 3.50
N ASN A 262 6.80 12.38 2.59
CA ASN A 262 7.34 11.49 1.55
C ASN A 262 8.02 10.27 2.18
N SER A 263 8.86 10.51 3.19
CA SER A 263 9.54 9.45 3.94
C SER A 263 8.55 8.54 4.68
N ALA A 264 7.52 9.09 5.33
CA ALA A 264 6.49 8.32 6.01
C ALA A 264 5.71 7.43 5.04
N LYS A 265 5.36 7.94 3.86
CA LYS A 265 4.64 7.15 2.84
C LYS A 265 5.52 6.09 2.16
N ALA A 266 6.82 6.34 2.05
CA ALA A 266 7.79 5.31 1.65
C ALA A 266 7.88 4.20 2.72
N ALA A 267 7.90 4.55 4.01
CA ALA A 267 7.87 3.60 5.12
C ALA A 267 6.59 2.75 5.10
N VAL A 268 5.42 3.35 4.95
CA VAL A 268 4.13 2.62 4.85
C VAL A 268 4.13 1.63 3.69
N ARG A 269 4.62 2.02 2.51
CA ARG A 269 4.72 1.14 1.35
C ARG A 269 5.64 -0.05 1.62
N HIS A 270 6.81 0.18 2.21
CA HIS A 270 7.76 -0.90 2.50
C HIS A 270 7.28 -1.78 3.65
N MET A 271 6.60 -1.21 4.65
CA MET A 271 5.94 -1.94 5.73
C MET A 271 4.91 -2.94 5.17
N ALA A 272 4.11 -2.54 4.18
CA ALA A 272 3.15 -3.46 3.55
C ALA A 272 3.85 -4.68 2.94
N ALA A 273 4.99 -4.48 2.26
CA ALA A 273 5.76 -5.58 1.69
C ALA A 273 6.38 -6.49 2.78
N SER A 274 6.90 -5.89 3.85
CA SER A 274 7.50 -6.63 4.97
C SER A 274 6.46 -7.51 5.68
N LEU A 275 5.32 -6.91 6.07
CA LEU A 275 4.26 -7.64 6.75
C LEU A 275 3.56 -8.68 5.85
N ALA A 276 3.54 -8.46 4.53
CA ALA A 276 3.07 -9.45 3.57
C ALA A 276 3.89 -10.74 3.64
N VAL A 277 5.22 -10.62 3.77
CA VAL A 277 6.11 -11.79 3.91
C VAL A 277 5.94 -12.44 5.27
N GLU A 278 5.92 -11.64 6.34
CA GLU A 278 5.81 -12.16 7.70
C GLU A 278 4.50 -12.93 7.95
N TRP A 279 3.38 -12.45 7.38
CA TRP A 279 2.05 -12.99 7.68
C TRP A 279 1.47 -13.88 6.58
N ALA A 280 2.21 -14.14 5.52
CA ALA A 280 1.77 -15.02 4.43
C ALA A 280 1.39 -16.42 4.92
N HIS A 281 2.18 -16.95 5.88
CA HIS A 281 1.93 -18.26 6.50
C HIS A 281 0.59 -18.33 7.24
N ALA A 282 0.09 -17.21 7.74
CA ALA A 282 -1.22 -17.13 8.40
C ALA A 282 -2.38 -16.85 7.40
N GLY A 283 -2.12 -16.82 6.10
CA GLY A 283 -3.13 -16.53 5.09
C GLY A 283 -3.57 -15.06 5.07
N ILE A 284 -2.75 -14.15 5.61
CA ILE A 284 -3.02 -12.70 5.62
C ILE A 284 -2.27 -12.05 4.47
N ARG A 285 -2.99 -11.38 3.60
CA ARG A 285 -2.42 -10.58 2.50
C ARG A 285 -2.32 -9.12 2.94
N VAL A 286 -1.19 -8.49 2.63
CA VAL A 286 -0.97 -7.06 2.90
C VAL A 286 -0.48 -6.39 1.63
N ASN A 287 -1.19 -5.37 1.18
CA ASN A 287 -0.85 -4.62 -0.02
C ASN A 287 -0.91 -3.12 0.26
N CYS A 288 -0.33 -2.33 -0.63
CA CYS A 288 -0.38 -0.88 -0.60
C CYS A 288 -1.15 -0.37 -1.81
N ILE A 289 -1.93 0.69 -1.62
CA ILE A 289 -2.41 1.53 -2.72
C ILE A 289 -1.68 2.88 -2.58
N SER A 290 -1.06 3.34 -3.66
CA SER A 290 -0.37 4.62 -3.74
C SER A 290 -1.14 5.58 -4.65
N PRO A 291 -2.05 6.41 -4.10
CA PRO A 291 -2.78 7.40 -4.88
C PRO A 291 -1.86 8.52 -5.39
N GLY A 292 -2.18 9.04 -6.57
CA GLY A 292 -1.63 10.30 -7.07
C GLY A 292 -2.36 11.53 -6.51
N TYR A 293 -2.40 12.61 -7.28
CA TYR A 293 -3.21 13.77 -6.93
C TYR A 293 -4.69 13.47 -7.06
N MET A 294 -5.38 13.46 -5.92
CA MET A 294 -6.82 13.16 -5.82
C MET A 294 -7.61 14.43 -5.51
N LEU A 295 -8.70 14.64 -6.24
CA LEU A 295 -9.60 15.78 -6.04
C LEU A 295 -10.56 15.51 -4.88
N THR A 296 -10.08 15.73 -3.66
CA THR A 296 -10.92 15.72 -2.45
C THR A 296 -11.45 17.13 -2.17
N ALA A 297 -12.44 17.27 -1.31
CA ALA A 297 -12.95 18.59 -0.92
C ALA A 297 -11.86 19.53 -0.37
N LEU A 298 -10.85 18.97 0.31
CA LEU A 298 -9.71 19.75 0.80
C LEU A 298 -8.80 20.23 -0.34
N THR A 299 -8.41 19.33 -1.25
CA THR A 299 -7.56 19.68 -2.40
C THR A 299 -8.30 20.59 -3.37
N GLU A 300 -9.60 20.41 -3.57
CA GLU A 300 -10.42 21.26 -4.39
C GLU A 300 -10.42 22.72 -3.88
N LYS A 301 -10.58 22.90 -2.57
CA LYS A 301 -10.49 24.23 -1.94
C LYS A 301 -9.13 24.87 -2.17
N ILE A 302 -8.03 24.13 -1.90
CA ILE A 302 -6.66 24.64 -2.11
C ILE A 302 -6.43 25.05 -3.58
N LEU A 303 -6.94 24.26 -4.51
CA LEU A 303 -6.73 24.48 -5.95
C LEU A 303 -7.63 25.56 -6.53
N ASN A 304 -8.80 25.81 -5.95
CA ASN A 304 -9.65 26.94 -6.32
C ASN A 304 -8.98 28.27 -5.93
N ASP A 305 -8.25 28.29 -4.82
CA ASP A 305 -7.48 29.44 -4.37
C ASP A 305 -6.14 29.58 -5.15
N ASN A 306 -5.69 28.52 -5.85
CA ASN A 306 -4.41 28.48 -6.58
C ASN A 306 -4.55 27.80 -7.97
N PRO A 307 -5.12 28.49 -8.97
CA PRO A 307 -5.35 27.92 -10.32
C PRO A 307 -4.06 27.47 -11.02
N ASP A 308 -2.95 28.19 -10.82
CA ASP A 308 -1.66 27.87 -11.42
C ASP A 308 -1.11 26.55 -10.87
N LEU A 309 -1.27 26.30 -9.58
CA LEU A 309 -0.90 25.03 -8.94
C LEU A 309 -1.72 23.88 -9.53
N LYS A 310 -3.03 24.09 -9.75
CA LYS A 310 -3.89 23.10 -10.41
C LYS A 310 -3.38 22.76 -11.80
N LYS A 311 -3.05 23.77 -12.58
CA LYS A 311 -2.50 23.61 -13.93
C LYS A 311 -1.17 22.87 -13.91
N GLN A 312 -0.27 23.22 -12.98
CA GLN A 312 1.01 22.58 -12.81
C GLN A 312 0.84 21.07 -12.46
N TRP A 313 0.03 20.73 -11.47
CA TRP A 313 -0.18 19.34 -11.08
C TRP A 313 -0.80 18.54 -12.23
N THR A 314 -1.84 19.10 -12.89
CA THR A 314 -2.54 18.40 -13.97
C THR A 314 -1.63 18.17 -15.19
N SER A 315 -0.74 19.12 -15.50
CA SER A 315 0.17 19.00 -16.64
C SER A 315 1.21 17.88 -16.50
N LEU A 316 1.49 17.46 -15.28
CA LEU A 316 2.41 16.36 -14.96
C LEU A 316 1.73 14.98 -14.94
N ILE A 317 0.41 14.94 -15.07
CA ILE A 317 -0.35 13.68 -15.07
C ILE A 317 -0.61 13.26 -16.52
N PRO A 318 -0.12 12.11 -17.01
CA PRO A 318 -0.34 11.67 -18.39
C PRO A 318 -1.81 11.60 -18.81
N GLN A 319 -2.72 11.22 -17.88
CA GLN A 319 -4.16 11.23 -18.15
C GLN A 319 -4.77 12.65 -18.22
N GLY A 320 -4.01 13.72 -17.98
CA GLY A 320 -4.46 15.11 -18.08
C GLY A 320 -5.52 15.52 -17.06
N LYS A 321 -5.74 14.75 -16.03
CA LYS A 321 -6.74 15.02 -14.98
C LYS A 321 -6.29 14.48 -13.62
N MET A 322 -6.75 15.10 -12.54
CA MET A 322 -6.63 14.54 -11.20
C MET A 322 -7.59 13.36 -11.02
N GLY A 323 -7.19 12.40 -10.20
CA GLY A 323 -8.05 11.30 -9.82
C GLY A 323 -9.22 11.76 -8.95
N GLN A 324 -10.34 11.10 -9.06
CA GLN A 324 -11.49 11.28 -8.16
C GLN A 324 -11.40 10.24 -7.02
N PRO A 325 -11.88 10.53 -5.81
CA PRO A 325 -11.89 9.56 -4.72
C PRO A 325 -12.54 8.22 -5.11
N VAL A 326 -13.57 8.24 -5.98
CA VAL A 326 -14.26 7.03 -6.49
C VAL A 326 -13.35 6.12 -7.32
N ASP A 327 -12.27 6.64 -7.89
CA ASP A 327 -11.29 5.84 -8.64
C ASP A 327 -10.54 4.82 -7.75
N LEU A 328 -10.63 4.97 -6.41
CA LEU A 328 -10.05 4.06 -5.43
C LEU A 328 -10.99 2.91 -5.03
N MET A 329 -12.28 2.97 -5.35
CA MET A 329 -13.25 1.92 -4.97
C MET A 329 -12.92 0.58 -5.61
N GLY A 330 -12.66 0.55 -6.91
CA GLY A 330 -12.26 -0.66 -7.63
C GLY A 330 -10.96 -1.27 -7.12
N PRO A 331 -9.86 -0.51 -7.07
CA PRO A 331 -8.58 -0.97 -6.53
C PRO A 331 -8.65 -1.54 -5.11
N VAL A 332 -9.34 -0.87 -4.18
CA VAL A 332 -9.47 -1.36 -2.80
C VAL A 332 -10.31 -2.63 -2.74
N THR A 333 -11.42 -2.69 -3.45
CA THR A 333 -12.26 -3.90 -3.52
C THR A 333 -11.49 -5.08 -4.12
N PHE A 334 -10.73 -4.87 -5.20
CA PHE A 334 -9.85 -5.88 -5.78
C PHE A 334 -8.88 -6.46 -4.75
N LEU A 335 -8.10 -5.60 -4.10
CA LEU A 335 -7.08 -6.04 -3.15
C LEU A 335 -7.65 -6.70 -1.88
N LEU A 336 -8.86 -6.32 -1.46
CA LEU A 336 -9.51 -6.90 -0.29
C LEU A 336 -10.28 -8.20 -0.57
N SER A 337 -10.63 -8.45 -1.83
CA SER A 337 -11.47 -9.59 -2.25
C SER A 337 -10.67 -10.81 -2.65
N ASP A 338 -11.40 -11.90 -2.92
CA ASP A 338 -10.83 -13.15 -3.42
C ASP A 338 -10.29 -13.04 -4.85
N ALA A 339 -10.61 -11.96 -5.58
CA ALA A 339 -10.05 -11.69 -6.90
C ALA A 339 -8.52 -11.47 -6.89
N SER A 340 -7.94 -11.17 -5.72
CA SER A 340 -6.51 -10.91 -5.55
C SER A 340 -5.80 -11.92 -4.62
N GLN A 341 -6.27 -13.16 -4.56
CA GLN A 341 -5.74 -14.17 -3.63
C GLN A 341 -4.22 -14.42 -3.77
N TYR A 342 -3.65 -14.22 -4.94
CA TYR A 342 -2.22 -14.38 -5.18
C TYR A 342 -1.48 -13.04 -5.27
N VAL A 343 -2.08 -11.95 -4.72
CA VAL A 343 -1.49 -10.61 -4.67
C VAL A 343 -1.24 -10.24 -3.22
N THR A 344 0.03 -10.22 -2.83
CA THR A 344 0.48 -9.74 -1.51
C THR A 344 1.82 -9.01 -1.65
N GLY A 345 2.08 -8.01 -0.85
CA GLY A 345 3.30 -7.18 -0.93
C GLY A 345 3.32 -6.20 -2.10
N ALA A 346 2.23 -6.08 -2.87
CA ALA A 346 2.17 -5.20 -4.01
C ALA A 346 1.93 -3.73 -3.60
N ASP A 347 2.49 -2.82 -4.40
CA ASP A 347 2.16 -1.39 -4.40
C ASP A 347 1.38 -1.05 -5.66
N LEU A 348 0.06 -0.90 -5.54
CA LEU A 348 -0.82 -0.54 -6.64
C LEU A 348 -0.92 0.98 -6.77
N ARG A 349 -0.27 1.52 -7.79
CA ARG A 349 -0.33 2.96 -8.09
C ARG A 349 -1.65 3.31 -8.77
N VAL A 350 -2.31 4.35 -8.24
CA VAL A 350 -3.56 4.89 -8.80
C VAL A 350 -3.36 6.40 -8.97
N ASP A 351 -2.58 6.78 -9.97
CA ASP A 351 -1.99 8.11 -10.11
C ASP A 351 -2.10 8.73 -11.51
N GLY A 352 -2.86 8.11 -12.39
CA GLY A 352 -3.02 8.58 -13.78
C GLY A 352 -1.74 8.52 -14.62
N GLY A 353 -0.74 7.76 -14.17
CA GLY A 353 0.57 7.61 -14.82
C GLY A 353 1.64 8.60 -14.34
N TYR A 354 1.35 9.38 -13.29
CA TYR A 354 2.27 10.42 -12.80
C TYR A 354 3.68 9.89 -12.47
N THR A 355 3.78 8.72 -11.85
CA THR A 355 5.07 8.18 -11.36
C THR A 355 5.86 7.37 -12.39
N VAL A 356 5.40 7.27 -13.63
CA VAL A 356 6.07 6.51 -14.70
C VAL A 356 6.57 7.38 -15.86
N THR A 357 6.51 8.69 -15.70
CA THR A 357 7.01 9.71 -16.64
C THR A 357 8.23 10.42 -16.08
#